data_dc896c347938bdcdf8012cd9819f8f29
#
_entry.id   dc896c347938bdcdf8012cd9819f8f29
#
_cell.length_a   1.000
_cell.length_b   1.000
_cell.length_c   1.000
_cell.angle_alpha   90.00
_cell.angle_beta   90.00
_cell.angle_gamma   90.00
#
_symmetry.space_group_name_H-M   'P 1'
#
loop_
_entity.id
_entity.type
_entity.pdbx_description
1 polymer ?
#
loop_
_entity_poly.entity_id
_entity_poly.type
_entity_poly.pdbx_seq_one_letter_code
_entity_poly.pdbx_strand_id
1 'polypeptide(L)'
;MMYFRRKAAVLTAVGALAAMTATGCSGSIDTDAVVATVGEEDISLGVANFYARMTQGQYETYYAGMMGTTGEAMWTQDAGEDQTYEDSVKDGLMESLQNMYLISQHAADYDVSLTDDEEKAIAEAAEQFDADNTDTAKETVSGYKKDIEKYLELVTIQSKMDGKMREGVDEEVSDEEAAQKAMKYVYFSYTTTDDSGNSTELTDEEKDELKSDAQELADRVAAGEDISTVAEELGQTANDLTFDSESTSPNEDLIAAADALESEGDVTDLIETDGGIYVGQLTSLLDRDATDQKKESIVEERRQEQYDSLLEEWRNDTDIEVHERVWNKVDFEDTGVTIITSETDETATDGGGSSDTSEDSGAAE
;
A
#
# COMPACT_ATOMS: atom_id res chain seq x y z
N MET A 1 16.63 -16.65 20.15
CA MET A 1 15.53 -16.56 19.17
C MET A 1 15.71 -15.44 18.13
N MET A 2 16.64 -14.49 18.31
CA MET A 2 16.88 -13.36 17.36
C MET A 2 17.65 -13.75 16.09
N TYR A 3 18.43 -14.82 16.09
CA TYR A 3 19.23 -15.24 14.93
C TYR A 3 18.43 -15.86 13.76
N PHE A 4 17.22 -16.36 14.03
CA PHE A 4 16.36 -16.96 13.00
C PHE A 4 15.56 -15.93 12.19
N ARG A 5 15.31 -14.72 12.74
CA ARG A 5 14.55 -13.67 12.02
C ARG A 5 15.37 -12.96 10.95
N ARG A 6 16.69 -12.84 11.11
CA ARG A 6 17.58 -12.18 10.13
C ARG A 6 17.80 -13.02 8.85
N LYS A 7 17.73 -14.35 8.92
CA LYS A 7 17.79 -15.22 7.73
C LYS A 7 16.51 -15.19 6.88
N ALA A 8 15.37 -14.74 7.44
CA ALA A 8 14.10 -14.70 6.74
C ALA A 8 13.95 -13.51 5.78
N ALA A 9 14.63 -12.37 6.01
CA ALA A 9 14.48 -11.17 5.18
C ALA A 9 15.13 -11.33 3.79
N VAL A 10 16.32 -11.93 3.71
CA VAL A 10 16.98 -12.21 2.41
C VAL A 10 16.24 -13.31 1.65
N LEU A 11 15.71 -14.30 2.33
CA LEU A 11 14.90 -15.37 1.72
C LEU A 11 13.57 -14.89 1.13
N THR A 12 12.99 -13.80 1.66
CA THR A 12 11.75 -13.21 1.10
C THR A 12 12.00 -12.37 -0.16
N ALA A 13 13.13 -11.65 -0.24
CA ALA A 13 13.50 -10.92 -1.46
C ALA A 13 13.89 -11.87 -2.60
N VAL A 14 14.56 -12.98 -2.27
CA VAL A 14 14.99 -14.01 -3.22
C VAL A 14 13.82 -14.86 -3.74
N GLY A 15 12.80 -15.10 -2.91
CA GLY A 15 11.62 -15.90 -3.31
C GLY A 15 10.67 -15.20 -4.30
N ALA A 16 10.91 -13.92 -4.62
CA ALA A 16 10.06 -13.15 -5.54
C ALA A 16 10.58 -13.12 -7.00
N LEU A 17 11.74 -13.70 -7.30
CA LEU A 17 12.27 -13.79 -8.66
C LEU A 17 11.64 -14.97 -9.40
N ALA A 18 10.42 -14.78 -9.88
CA ALA A 18 9.67 -15.78 -10.61
C ALA A 18 10.07 -15.81 -12.11
N ALA A 19 9.79 -16.93 -12.77
CA ALA A 19 9.84 -17.01 -14.21
C ALA A 19 8.82 -16.04 -14.84
N MET A 20 9.18 -15.43 -15.96
CA MET A 20 8.39 -14.41 -16.64
C MET A 20 8.17 -14.71 -18.09
N THR A 21 7.05 -14.30 -18.64
CA THR A 21 6.83 -14.18 -20.08
C THR A 21 6.84 -12.72 -20.47
N ALA A 22 7.42 -12.42 -21.61
CA ALA A 22 7.41 -11.09 -22.21
C ALA A 22 6.72 -11.17 -23.59
N THR A 23 5.80 -10.24 -23.84
CA THR A 23 5.08 -10.11 -25.10
C THR A 23 5.33 -8.72 -25.68
N GLY A 24 5.69 -8.62 -26.95
CA GLY A 24 5.96 -7.34 -27.62
C GLY A 24 7.28 -7.36 -28.40
N CYS A 25 7.54 -6.25 -29.08
CA CYS A 25 8.77 -6.05 -29.86
C CYS A 25 9.72 -5.10 -29.09
N SER A 26 10.33 -5.56 -28.03
CA SER A 26 11.44 -4.78 -27.44
C SER A 26 12.70 -5.02 -28.28
N GLY A 27 13.27 -3.95 -28.84
CA GLY A 27 14.64 -3.98 -29.32
C GLY A 27 15.60 -4.18 -28.14
N SER A 28 16.78 -4.79 -28.38
CA SER A 28 17.78 -4.90 -27.30
C SER A 28 18.15 -3.50 -26.78
N ILE A 29 18.06 -3.30 -25.48
CA ILE A 29 18.49 -2.06 -24.82
C ILE A 29 19.96 -2.17 -24.41
N ASP A 30 20.66 -1.05 -24.39
CA ASP A 30 22.03 -0.96 -23.88
C ASP A 30 21.97 -0.94 -22.34
N THR A 31 22.14 -2.08 -21.72
CA THR A 31 22.04 -2.23 -20.26
C THR A 31 23.13 -1.49 -19.50
N ASP A 32 24.24 -1.10 -20.15
CA ASP A 32 25.30 -0.31 -19.54
C ASP A 32 25.07 1.21 -19.66
N ALA A 33 24.02 1.64 -20.40
CA ALA A 33 23.67 3.05 -20.47
C ALA A 33 23.27 3.59 -19.09
N VAL A 34 23.67 4.81 -18.78
CA VAL A 34 23.36 5.46 -17.50
C VAL A 34 21.99 6.11 -17.57
N VAL A 35 21.06 5.74 -16.67
CA VAL A 35 19.72 6.34 -16.59
C VAL A 35 19.63 7.45 -15.55
N ALA A 36 20.45 7.39 -14.52
CA ALA A 36 20.60 8.45 -13.54
C ALA A 36 21.97 8.37 -12.88
N THR A 37 22.37 9.47 -12.23
CA THR A 37 23.57 9.53 -11.41
C THR A 37 23.14 9.98 -10.01
N VAL A 38 23.62 9.34 -8.96
CA VAL A 38 23.38 9.68 -7.56
C VAL A 38 24.74 9.92 -6.90
N GLY A 39 25.12 11.16 -6.73
CA GLY A 39 26.47 11.53 -6.32
C GLY A 39 27.52 11.09 -7.33
N GLU A 40 28.41 10.19 -6.91
CA GLU A 40 29.46 9.62 -7.80
C GLU A 40 29.09 8.25 -8.41
N GLU A 41 27.89 7.73 -8.12
CA GLU A 41 27.45 6.41 -8.61
C GLU A 41 26.46 6.53 -9.77
N ASP A 42 26.73 5.76 -10.84
CA ASP A 42 25.84 5.64 -11.98
C ASP A 42 24.81 4.53 -11.77
N ILE A 43 23.55 4.83 -12.07
CA ILE A 43 22.48 3.85 -12.18
C ILE A 43 22.41 3.36 -13.63
N SER A 44 22.68 2.07 -13.85
CA SER A 44 22.60 1.49 -15.19
C SER A 44 21.17 1.25 -15.63
N LEU A 45 20.93 1.33 -16.95
CA LEU A 45 19.63 0.97 -17.54
C LEU A 45 19.29 -0.52 -17.28
N GLY A 46 20.29 -1.38 -17.14
CA GLY A 46 20.08 -2.78 -16.80
C GLY A 46 19.39 -2.96 -15.45
N VAL A 47 19.94 -2.35 -14.41
CA VAL A 47 19.34 -2.39 -13.04
C VAL A 47 17.96 -1.73 -13.03
N ALA A 48 17.84 -0.55 -13.65
CA ALA A 48 16.58 0.20 -13.65
C ALA A 48 15.48 -0.53 -14.43
N ASN A 49 15.80 -1.10 -15.61
CA ASN A 49 14.85 -1.89 -16.40
C ASN A 49 14.47 -3.19 -15.68
N PHE A 50 15.43 -3.87 -15.04
CA PHE A 50 15.12 -5.07 -14.28
C PHE A 50 14.09 -4.76 -13.17
N TYR A 51 14.34 -3.74 -12.36
CA TYR A 51 13.41 -3.32 -11.32
C TYR A 51 12.04 -2.91 -11.88
N ALA A 52 12.03 -2.10 -12.94
CA ALA A 52 10.79 -1.64 -13.57
C ALA A 52 9.97 -2.81 -14.13
N ARG A 53 10.60 -3.76 -14.82
CA ARG A 53 9.90 -4.91 -15.41
C ARG A 53 9.42 -5.91 -14.37
N MET A 54 10.15 -6.07 -13.25
CA MET A 54 9.67 -6.85 -12.11
C MET A 54 8.39 -6.24 -11.53
N THR A 55 8.36 -4.93 -11.37
CA THR A 55 7.17 -4.20 -10.89
C THR A 55 6.04 -4.28 -11.91
N GLN A 56 6.31 -4.03 -13.19
CA GLN A 56 5.33 -4.18 -14.27
C GLN A 56 4.67 -5.57 -14.25
N GLY A 57 5.48 -6.63 -14.16
CA GLY A 57 4.98 -7.99 -14.08
C GLY A 57 4.04 -8.24 -12.90
N GLN A 58 4.32 -7.64 -11.75
CA GLN A 58 3.42 -7.70 -10.59
C GLN A 58 2.10 -6.98 -10.87
N TYR A 59 2.15 -5.78 -11.43
CA TYR A 59 0.96 -5.01 -11.77
C TYR A 59 0.10 -5.73 -12.81
N GLU A 60 0.67 -6.20 -13.89
CA GLU A 60 -0.07 -6.89 -14.95
C GLU A 60 -0.62 -8.24 -14.51
N THR A 61 0.08 -8.95 -13.63
CA THR A 61 -0.35 -10.28 -13.16
C THR A 61 -1.42 -10.20 -12.07
N TYR A 62 -1.27 -9.27 -11.10
CA TYR A 62 -2.09 -9.30 -9.89
C TYR A 62 -3.06 -8.11 -9.76
N TYR A 63 -2.68 -6.91 -10.23
CA TYR A 63 -3.46 -5.70 -9.94
C TYR A 63 -4.40 -5.30 -11.07
N ALA A 64 -4.07 -5.55 -12.33
CA ALA A 64 -4.89 -5.15 -13.46
C ALA A 64 -6.33 -5.68 -13.36
N GLY A 65 -6.49 -6.96 -12.99
CA GLY A 65 -7.79 -7.58 -12.77
C GLY A 65 -8.59 -6.94 -11.63
N MET A 66 -7.92 -6.54 -10.55
CA MET A 66 -8.56 -5.84 -9.41
C MET A 66 -9.01 -4.43 -9.79
N MET A 67 -8.31 -3.78 -10.71
CA MET A 67 -8.66 -2.46 -11.25
C MET A 67 -9.74 -2.54 -12.34
N GLY A 68 -10.21 -3.74 -12.71
CA GLY A 68 -11.20 -3.95 -13.77
C GLY A 68 -10.68 -3.65 -15.17
N THR A 69 -9.37 -3.79 -15.39
CA THR A 69 -8.66 -3.51 -16.65
C THR A 69 -7.77 -4.69 -17.04
N THR A 70 -7.09 -4.58 -18.18
CA THR A 70 -6.03 -5.52 -18.61
C THR A 70 -4.66 -4.88 -18.38
N GLY A 71 -3.60 -5.69 -18.30
CA GLY A 71 -2.24 -5.19 -18.14
C GLY A 71 -1.91 -4.09 -19.14
N GLU A 72 -2.12 -4.35 -20.44
CA GLU A 72 -1.84 -3.38 -21.52
C GLU A 72 -2.67 -2.08 -21.40
N ALA A 73 -3.97 -2.17 -21.08
CA ALA A 73 -4.85 -1.01 -21.01
C ALA A 73 -4.69 -0.20 -19.71
N MET A 74 -4.04 -0.75 -18.70
CA MET A 74 -3.81 -0.07 -17.43
C MET A 74 -2.84 1.10 -17.60
N TRP A 75 -1.78 0.91 -18.36
CA TRP A 75 -0.68 1.86 -18.48
C TRP A 75 -1.09 3.17 -19.15
N THR A 76 -2.06 3.12 -20.07
CA THR A 76 -2.58 4.28 -20.81
C THR A 76 -3.65 5.06 -20.06
N GLN A 77 -4.05 4.62 -18.84
CA GLN A 77 -5.04 5.34 -18.05
C GLN A 77 -4.52 6.70 -17.62
N ASP A 78 -5.42 7.68 -17.59
CA ASP A 78 -5.12 9.03 -17.09
C ASP A 78 -4.89 8.96 -15.57
N ALA A 79 -3.72 9.38 -15.13
CA ALA A 79 -3.34 9.48 -13.72
C ALA A 79 -3.49 10.92 -13.16
N GLY A 80 -3.99 11.86 -13.97
CA GLY A 80 -4.07 13.28 -13.64
C GLY A 80 -2.79 14.04 -14.03
N GLU A 81 -2.84 15.37 -13.95
CA GLU A 81 -1.68 16.24 -14.23
C GLU A 81 -1.05 16.05 -15.63
N ASP A 82 -1.84 15.63 -16.62
CA ASP A 82 -1.40 15.32 -17.99
C ASP A 82 -0.43 14.11 -18.07
N GLN A 83 -0.45 13.20 -17.08
CA GLN A 83 0.37 11.98 -17.01
C GLN A 83 -0.48 10.74 -17.24
N THR A 84 0.16 9.71 -17.81
CA THR A 84 -0.40 8.35 -17.84
C THR A 84 -0.08 7.60 -16.54
N TYR A 85 -0.77 6.49 -16.31
CA TYR A 85 -0.45 5.62 -15.17
C TYR A 85 0.97 5.06 -15.25
N GLU A 86 1.47 4.77 -16.48
CA GLU A 86 2.86 4.41 -16.70
C GLU A 86 3.82 5.49 -16.21
N ASP A 87 3.58 6.76 -16.59
CA ASP A 87 4.43 7.89 -16.20
C ASP A 87 4.52 7.98 -14.68
N SER A 88 3.37 7.98 -14.00
CA SER A 88 3.31 8.05 -12.54
C SER A 88 4.04 6.90 -11.85
N VAL A 89 3.88 5.67 -12.33
CA VAL A 89 4.59 4.50 -11.79
C VAL A 89 6.09 4.60 -12.05
N LYS A 90 6.51 5.00 -13.24
CA LYS A 90 7.93 5.16 -13.60
C LYS A 90 8.63 6.24 -12.80
N ASP A 91 7.95 7.35 -12.51
CA ASP A 91 8.48 8.40 -11.65
C ASP A 91 8.74 7.88 -10.24
N GLY A 92 7.78 7.17 -9.65
CA GLY A 92 7.94 6.53 -8.34
C GLY A 92 9.04 5.46 -8.30
N LEU A 93 9.20 4.69 -9.38
CA LEU A 93 10.27 3.70 -9.50
C LEU A 93 11.67 4.35 -9.57
N MET A 94 11.81 5.44 -10.33
CA MET A 94 13.06 6.19 -10.43
C MET A 94 13.44 6.80 -9.08
N GLU A 95 12.48 7.41 -8.39
CA GLU A 95 12.71 7.94 -7.05
C GLU A 95 13.11 6.86 -6.04
N SER A 96 12.39 5.73 -6.04
CA SER A 96 12.71 4.58 -5.19
C SER A 96 14.11 4.04 -5.45
N LEU A 97 14.50 3.93 -6.71
CA LEU A 97 15.84 3.47 -7.10
C LEU A 97 16.93 4.44 -6.64
N GLN A 98 16.74 5.75 -6.80
CA GLN A 98 17.64 6.77 -6.27
C GLN A 98 17.79 6.66 -4.75
N ASN A 99 16.67 6.44 -4.02
CA ASN A 99 16.69 6.25 -2.58
C ASN A 99 17.47 5.00 -2.17
N MET A 100 17.36 3.89 -2.92
CA MET A 100 18.17 2.69 -2.66
C MET A 100 19.67 2.97 -2.79
N TYR A 101 20.08 3.75 -3.80
CA TYR A 101 21.49 4.15 -3.97
C TYR A 101 21.96 5.08 -2.86
N LEU A 102 21.16 6.10 -2.47
CA LEU A 102 21.46 6.97 -1.34
C LEU A 102 21.66 6.16 -0.05
N ILE A 103 20.71 5.28 0.27
CA ILE A 103 20.79 4.41 1.44
C ILE A 103 22.04 3.52 1.41
N SER A 104 22.37 2.99 0.23
CA SER A 104 23.57 2.16 0.06
C SER A 104 24.87 2.94 0.30
N GLN A 105 24.93 4.19 -0.15
CA GLN A 105 26.09 5.08 0.07
C GLN A 105 26.32 5.38 1.55
N HIS A 106 25.24 5.50 2.33
CA HIS A 106 25.32 5.75 3.77
C HIS A 106 25.37 4.50 4.65
N ALA A 107 25.30 3.28 4.05
CA ALA A 107 25.25 2.04 4.84
C ALA A 107 26.46 1.85 5.77
N ALA A 108 27.64 2.26 5.33
CA ALA A 108 28.86 2.16 6.13
C ALA A 108 28.84 3.05 7.39
N ASP A 109 28.14 4.18 7.37
CA ASP A 109 28.00 5.10 8.51
C ASP A 109 27.19 4.45 9.66
N TYR A 110 26.39 3.45 9.32
CA TYR A 110 25.57 2.65 10.25
C TYR A 110 26.13 1.24 10.53
N ASP A 111 27.39 0.97 10.16
CA ASP A 111 28.01 -0.35 10.25
C ASP A 111 27.20 -1.45 9.52
N VAL A 112 26.51 -1.08 8.44
CA VAL A 112 25.73 -2.00 7.59
C VAL A 112 26.54 -2.37 6.35
N SER A 113 26.64 -3.68 6.10
CA SER A 113 27.23 -4.25 4.89
C SER A 113 26.61 -5.61 4.60
N LEU A 114 26.75 -6.13 3.40
CA LEU A 114 26.40 -7.52 3.10
C LEU A 114 27.33 -8.47 3.84
N THR A 115 26.81 -9.62 4.21
CA THR A 115 27.57 -10.74 4.75
C THR A 115 27.88 -11.73 3.62
N ASP A 116 28.92 -12.57 3.80
CA ASP A 116 29.27 -13.63 2.83
C ASP A 116 28.08 -14.56 2.50
N ASP A 117 27.20 -14.84 3.49
CA ASP A 117 25.98 -15.64 3.28
C ASP A 117 24.94 -14.90 2.42
N GLU A 118 24.82 -13.58 2.58
CA GLU A 118 23.89 -12.74 1.79
C GLU A 118 24.41 -12.59 0.36
N GLU A 119 25.69 -12.30 0.15
CA GLU A 119 26.31 -12.24 -1.17
C GLU A 119 26.14 -13.55 -1.93
N LYS A 120 26.35 -14.68 -1.25
CA LYS A 120 26.12 -16.00 -1.84
C LYS A 120 24.66 -16.24 -2.21
N ALA A 121 23.71 -15.87 -1.35
CA ALA A 121 22.28 -16.02 -1.62
C ALA A 121 21.83 -15.16 -2.80
N ILE A 122 22.36 -13.94 -2.94
CA ILE A 122 22.13 -13.04 -4.08
C ILE A 122 22.65 -13.70 -5.36
N ALA A 123 23.86 -14.23 -5.36
CA ALA A 123 24.43 -14.90 -6.54
C ALA A 123 23.62 -16.14 -6.93
N GLU A 124 23.20 -16.97 -5.96
CA GLU A 124 22.35 -18.13 -6.19
C GLU A 124 20.97 -17.74 -6.76
N ALA A 125 20.38 -16.64 -6.29
CA ALA A 125 19.11 -16.14 -6.82
C ALA A 125 19.23 -15.66 -8.29
N ALA A 126 20.32 -14.98 -8.62
CA ALA A 126 20.57 -14.53 -9.98
C ALA A 126 20.81 -15.73 -10.94
N GLU A 127 21.49 -16.78 -10.47
CA GLU A 127 21.65 -18.03 -11.22
C GLU A 127 20.34 -18.78 -11.40
N GLN A 128 19.48 -18.80 -10.39
CA GLN A 128 18.16 -19.42 -10.48
C GLN A 128 17.26 -18.69 -11.47
N PHE A 129 17.24 -17.34 -11.45
CA PHE A 129 16.50 -16.55 -12.41
C PHE A 129 16.96 -16.84 -13.85
N ASP A 130 18.28 -16.93 -14.08
CA ASP A 130 18.84 -17.27 -15.39
C ASP A 130 18.39 -18.68 -15.86
N ALA A 131 18.28 -19.64 -14.95
CA ALA A 131 17.85 -20.99 -15.27
C ALA A 131 16.34 -21.11 -15.55
N ASP A 132 15.53 -20.29 -14.89
CA ASP A 132 14.06 -20.37 -14.96
C ASP A 132 13.47 -19.53 -16.10
N ASN A 133 14.27 -18.66 -16.74
CA ASN A 133 13.80 -17.74 -17.76
C ASN A 133 14.42 -17.99 -19.12
N THR A 134 13.62 -17.76 -20.18
CA THR A 134 14.11 -17.84 -21.56
C THR A 134 15.05 -16.67 -21.90
N ASP A 135 15.92 -16.83 -22.90
CA ASP A 135 16.79 -15.75 -23.34
C ASP A 135 16.01 -14.49 -23.74
N THR A 136 14.87 -14.65 -24.40
CA THR A 136 13.98 -13.53 -24.77
C THR A 136 13.43 -12.81 -23.54
N ALA A 137 12.96 -13.53 -22.52
CA ALA A 137 12.49 -12.91 -21.29
C ALA A 137 13.62 -12.14 -20.60
N LYS A 138 14.80 -12.75 -20.47
CA LYS A 138 15.99 -12.11 -19.89
C LYS A 138 16.41 -10.84 -20.64
N GLU A 139 16.41 -10.88 -21.96
CA GLU A 139 16.73 -9.70 -22.79
C GLU A 139 15.73 -8.58 -22.56
N THR A 140 14.44 -8.89 -22.50
CA THR A 140 13.37 -7.90 -22.29
C THR A 140 13.45 -7.24 -20.91
N VAL A 141 13.64 -8.04 -19.84
CA VAL A 141 13.64 -7.52 -18.47
C VAL A 141 15.03 -7.12 -17.97
N SER A 142 16.07 -7.18 -18.80
CA SER A 142 17.48 -7.04 -18.37
C SER A 142 17.85 -8.04 -17.27
N GLY A 143 17.32 -9.27 -17.35
CA GLY A 143 17.51 -10.34 -16.39
C GLY A 143 18.92 -10.95 -16.46
N TYR A 144 19.96 -10.12 -16.49
CA TYR A 144 21.35 -10.55 -16.50
C TYR A 144 21.91 -10.57 -15.08
N LYS A 145 22.76 -11.55 -14.82
CA LYS A 145 23.32 -11.80 -13.48
C LYS A 145 23.81 -10.52 -12.80
N LYS A 146 24.58 -9.67 -13.47
CA LYS A 146 25.12 -8.44 -12.91
C LYS A 146 24.05 -7.44 -12.45
N ASP A 147 22.97 -7.33 -13.25
CA ASP A 147 21.90 -6.36 -13.00
C ASP A 147 20.98 -6.86 -11.85
N ILE A 148 20.72 -8.16 -11.81
CA ILE A 148 19.99 -8.83 -10.73
C ILE A 148 20.77 -8.76 -9.43
N GLU A 149 22.05 -9.11 -9.43
CA GLU A 149 22.92 -9.06 -8.24
C GLU A 149 22.92 -7.63 -7.67
N LYS A 150 23.15 -6.61 -8.51
CA LYS A 150 23.17 -5.22 -8.05
C LYS A 150 21.81 -4.79 -7.45
N TYR A 151 20.70 -5.14 -8.10
CA TYR A 151 19.38 -4.85 -7.58
C TYR A 151 19.13 -5.52 -6.20
N LEU A 152 19.46 -6.80 -6.07
CA LEU A 152 19.29 -7.55 -4.82
C LEU A 152 20.22 -7.05 -3.70
N GLU A 153 21.45 -6.63 -4.03
CA GLU A 153 22.34 -5.95 -3.09
C GLU A 153 21.68 -4.68 -2.52
N LEU A 154 21.15 -3.81 -3.39
CA LEU A 154 20.48 -2.58 -2.97
C LEU A 154 19.27 -2.85 -2.07
N VAL A 155 18.39 -3.78 -2.45
CA VAL A 155 17.21 -4.16 -1.66
C VAL A 155 17.62 -4.75 -0.30
N THR A 156 18.69 -5.57 -0.28
CA THR A 156 19.18 -6.17 0.97
C THR A 156 19.76 -5.12 1.91
N ILE A 157 20.55 -4.19 1.38
CA ILE A 157 21.09 -3.06 2.15
C ILE A 157 19.97 -2.18 2.67
N GLN A 158 19.00 -1.81 1.83
CA GLN A 158 17.84 -1.01 2.24
C GLN A 158 17.07 -1.67 3.39
N SER A 159 16.81 -2.97 3.29
CA SER A 159 16.13 -3.74 4.35
C SER A 159 16.92 -3.76 5.67
N LYS A 160 18.25 -3.78 5.61
CA LYS A 160 19.11 -3.74 6.80
C LYS A 160 19.19 -2.35 7.39
N MET A 161 19.15 -1.32 6.55
CA MET A 161 19.20 0.08 6.93
C MET A 161 17.88 0.57 7.52
N ASP A 162 16.72 0.03 7.10
CA ASP A 162 15.40 0.46 7.58
C ASP A 162 15.34 0.55 9.11
N GLY A 163 15.70 -0.53 9.79
CA GLY A 163 15.75 -0.53 11.26
C GLY A 163 16.79 0.42 11.84
N LYS A 164 17.89 0.65 11.15
CA LYS A 164 18.96 1.55 11.60
C LYS A 164 18.59 3.03 11.47
N MET A 165 17.96 3.39 10.38
CA MET A 165 17.50 4.75 10.13
C MET A 165 16.39 5.18 11.10
N ARG A 166 15.64 4.21 11.64
CA ARG A 166 14.57 4.41 12.63
C ARG A 166 15.04 4.36 14.09
N GLU A 167 16.32 4.06 14.36
CA GLU A 167 16.88 4.01 15.72
C GLU A 167 17.13 5.42 16.30
N GLY A 168 16.95 5.57 17.61
CA GLY A 168 17.36 6.76 18.36
C GLY A 168 16.29 7.84 18.50
N VAL A 169 15.05 7.59 18.09
CA VAL A 169 13.93 8.47 18.38
C VAL A 169 13.59 8.46 19.87
N ASP A 170 12.92 9.49 20.34
CA ASP A 170 12.34 9.50 21.69
C ASP A 170 11.15 8.54 21.74
N GLU A 171 11.29 7.44 22.48
CA GLU A 171 10.25 6.43 22.69
C GLU A 171 9.40 6.70 23.95
N GLU A 172 9.76 7.72 24.74
CA GLU A 172 8.96 8.10 25.91
C GLU A 172 7.78 8.97 25.48
N VAL A 173 6.57 8.43 25.60
CA VAL A 173 5.31 9.12 25.31
C VAL A 173 4.48 9.17 26.60
N SER A 174 4.12 10.38 27.04
CA SER A 174 3.33 10.56 28.24
C SER A 174 1.86 10.17 28.03
N ASP A 175 1.13 9.87 29.12
CA ASP A 175 -0.31 9.68 29.04
C ASP A 175 -1.03 10.93 28.53
N GLU A 176 -0.52 12.12 28.85
CA GLU A 176 -1.12 13.40 28.44
C GLU A 176 -0.99 13.62 26.92
N GLU A 177 0.15 13.24 26.32
CA GLU A 177 0.41 13.35 24.89
C GLU A 177 -0.44 12.39 24.07
N ALA A 178 -0.68 11.18 24.59
CA ALA A 178 -1.39 10.11 23.89
C ALA A 178 -2.83 9.90 24.38
N ALA A 179 -3.35 10.81 25.25
CA ALA A 179 -4.65 10.61 25.90
C ALA A 179 -5.76 10.37 24.88
N GLN A 180 -6.46 9.27 25.05
CA GLN A 180 -7.66 8.94 24.28
C GLN A 180 -8.87 8.90 25.21
N LYS A 181 -9.94 9.60 24.83
CA LYS A 181 -11.27 9.45 25.41
C LYS A 181 -12.03 8.35 24.68
N ALA A 182 -13.11 7.85 25.30
CA ALA A 182 -14.02 6.94 24.62
C ALA A 182 -15.45 7.45 24.70
N MET A 183 -16.22 7.24 23.64
CA MET A 183 -17.66 7.50 23.60
C MET A 183 -18.40 6.40 22.88
N LYS A 184 -19.71 6.33 23.13
CA LYS A 184 -20.66 5.72 22.20
C LYS A 184 -21.43 6.81 21.50
N TYR A 185 -21.70 6.64 20.21
CA TYR A 185 -22.53 7.58 19.48
C TYR A 185 -23.57 6.87 18.62
N VAL A 186 -24.65 7.58 18.34
CA VAL A 186 -25.71 7.15 17.43
C VAL A 186 -25.82 8.19 16.32
N TYR A 187 -25.93 7.70 15.07
CA TYR A 187 -26.14 8.55 13.92
C TYR A 187 -27.49 8.29 13.28
N PHE A 188 -28.33 9.29 13.24
CA PHE A 188 -29.64 9.31 12.61
C PHE A 188 -29.51 9.87 11.20
N SER A 189 -29.42 8.98 10.20
CA SER A 189 -29.19 9.36 8.81
C SER A 189 -30.42 9.96 8.15
N TYR A 190 -30.26 11.06 7.42
CA TYR A 190 -31.30 11.65 6.57
C TYR A 190 -31.47 10.92 5.23
N THR A 191 -30.75 9.82 5.02
CA THR A 191 -30.88 8.96 3.84
C THR A 191 -31.19 7.53 4.26
N THR A 192 -32.05 6.86 3.49
CA THR A 192 -32.29 5.43 3.57
C THR A 192 -31.70 4.74 2.34
N THR A 193 -31.22 3.50 2.50
CA THR A 193 -30.72 2.68 1.39
C THR A 193 -31.59 1.45 1.22
N ASP A 194 -32.11 1.23 0.03
CA ASP A 194 -32.92 0.06 -0.29
C ASP A 194 -32.07 -1.21 -0.47
N ASP A 195 -32.70 -2.37 -0.59
CA ASP A 195 -32.04 -3.68 -0.79
C ASP A 195 -31.23 -3.75 -2.11
N SER A 196 -31.44 -2.80 -3.01
CA SER A 196 -30.71 -2.68 -4.29
C SER A 196 -29.53 -1.71 -4.22
N GLY A 197 -29.29 -1.10 -3.07
CA GLY A 197 -28.22 -0.14 -2.85
C GLY A 197 -28.53 1.30 -3.29
N ASN A 198 -29.81 1.61 -3.61
CA ASN A 198 -30.18 2.97 -3.96
C ASN A 198 -30.44 3.79 -2.69
N SER A 199 -29.78 4.93 -2.56
CA SER A 199 -30.00 5.88 -1.47
C SER A 199 -31.09 6.87 -1.84
N THR A 200 -32.00 7.12 -0.90
CA THR A 200 -33.10 8.10 -1.04
C THR A 200 -33.08 9.02 0.18
N GLU A 201 -33.16 10.33 -0.06
CA GLU A 201 -33.27 11.32 1.00
C GLU A 201 -34.65 11.29 1.63
N LEU A 202 -34.72 11.44 2.95
CA LEU A 202 -35.96 11.52 3.72
C LEU A 202 -36.71 12.83 3.45
N THR A 203 -38.01 12.80 3.57
CA THR A 203 -38.84 14.00 3.54
C THR A 203 -38.66 14.86 4.79
N ASP A 204 -39.05 16.13 4.74
CA ASP A 204 -38.95 17.04 5.91
C ASP A 204 -39.71 16.51 7.13
N GLU A 205 -40.85 15.86 6.92
CA GLU A 205 -41.66 15.26 7.99
C GLU A 205 -40.92 14.08 8.65
N GLU A 206 -40.26 13.23 7.85
CA GLU A 206 -39.43 12.10 8.36
C GLU A 206 -38.16 12.58 9.09
N LYS A 207 -37.55 13.67 8.62
CA LYS A 207 -36.42 14.31 9.30
C LYS A 207 -36.82 14.90 10.65
N ASP A 208 -38.01 15.50 10.76
CA ASP A 208 -38.55 16.00 12.03
C ASP A 208 -38.84 14.86 13.03
N GLU A 209 -39.35 13.70 12.54
CA GLU A 209 -39.51 12.50 13.38
C GLU A 209 -38.14 11.98 13.87
N LEU A 210 -37.13 11.85 12.99
CA LEU A 210 -35.78 11.45 13.39
C LEU A 210 -35.15 12.40 14.42
N LYS A 211 -35.38 13.70 14.27
CA LYS A 211 -34.91 14.68 15.24
C LYS A 211 -35.60 14.51 16.62
N SER A 212 -36.87 14.15 16.60
CA SER A 212 -37.58 13.80 17.85
C SER A 212 -37.02 12.53 18.51
N ASP A 213 -36.69 11.51 17.71
CA ASP A 213 -36.10 10.27 18.20
C ASP A 213 -34.69 10.51 18.72
N ALA A 214 -33.87 11.35 18.06
CA ALA A 214 -32.56 11.74 18.54
C ALA A 214 -32.63 12.49 19.89
N GLN A 215 -33.65 13.37 20.07
CA GLN A 215 -33.87 14.05 21.31
C GLN A 215 -34.35 13.08 22.41
N GLU A 216 -35.23 12.11 22.07
CA GLU A 216 -35.67 11.07 23.02
C GLU A 216 -34.46 10.23 23.46
N LEU A 217 -33.56 9.82 22.52
CA LEU A 217 -32.33 9.12 22.88
C LEU A 217 -31.51 9.94 23.88
N ALA A 218 -31.23 11.21 23.56
CA ALA A 218 -30.41 12.07 24.40
C ALA A 218 -31.01 12.23 25.82
N ASP A 219 -32.32 12.48 25.93
CA ASP A 219 -33.01 12.68 27.21
C ASP A 219 -32.99 11.40 28.06
N ARG A 220 -33.24 10.23 27.46
CA ARG A 220 -33.25 8.94 28.15
C ARG A 220 -31.85 8.52 28.60
N VAL A 221 -30.84 8.72 27.76
CA VAL A 221 -29.45 8.41 28.11
C VAL A 221 -28.94 9.36 29.20
N ALA A 222 -29.27 10.65 29.14
CA ALA A 222 -28.97 11.61 30.20
C ALA A 222 -29.69 11.27 31.53
N ALA A 223 -30.83 10.59 31.46
CA ALA A 223 -31.53 10.07 32.65
C ALA A 223 -30.91 8.77 33.20
N GLY A 224 -29.90 8.20 32.53
CA GLY A 224 -29.13 7.03 32.95
C GLY A 224 -29.54 5.71 32.29
N GLU A 225 -30.32 5.73 31.22
CA GLU A 225 -30.58 4.54 30.43
C GLU A 225 -29.32 4.21 29.53
N ASP A 226 -29.17 2.94 29.18
CA ASP A 226 -28.06 2.51 28.34
C ASP A 226 -28.29 2.93 26.88
N ILE A 227 -27.33 3.65 26.30
CA ILE A 227 -27.42 4.22 24.94
C ILE A 227 -27.64 3.16 23.86
N SER A 228 -27.04 1.98 24.02
CA SER A 228 -27.19 0.90 23.02
C SER A 228 -28.61 0.33 23.06
N THR A 229 -29.19 0.18 24.29
CA THR A 229 -30.56 -0.28 24.48
C THR A 229 -31.58 0.71 23.91
N VAL A 230 -31.40 1.99 24.19
CA VAL A 230 -32.32 3.05 23.69
C VAL A 230 -32.20 3.16 22.16
N ALA A 231 -30.99 3.09 21.60
CA ALA A 231 -30.76 3.12 20.15
C ALA A 231 -31.50 1.97 19.46
N GLU A 232 -31.36 0.73 19.97
CA GLU A 232 -32.07 -0.44 19.43
C GLU A 232 -33.61 -0.29 19.47
N GLU A 233 -34.18 0.26 20.54
CA GLU A 233 -35.59 0.54 20.62
C GLU A 233 -36.10 1.54 19.60
N LEU A 234 -35.24 2.50 19.21
CA LEU A 234 -35.48 3.51 18.16
C LEU A 234 -35.08 3.04 16.77
N GLY A 235 -34.69 1.78 16.60
CA GLY A 235 -34.27 1.21 15.32
C GLY A 235 -32.91 1.71 14.83
N GLN A 236 -32.07 2.21 15.72
CA GLN A 236 -30.74 2.73 15.45
C GLN A 236 -29.65 1.82 16.05
N THR A 237 -28.39 2.11 15.72
CA THR A 237 -27.23 1.37 16.25
C THR A 237 -26.29 2.34 16.96
N ALA A 238 -25.89 1.99 18.17
CA ALA A 238 -24.83 2.70 18.87
C ALA A 238 -23.48 2.17 18.45
N ASN A 239 -22.54 3.08 18.13
CA ASN A 239 -21.18 2.77 17.71
C ASN A 239 -20.19 3.20 18.79
N ASP A 240 -19.16 2.38 19.01
CA ASP A 240 -18.05 2.72 19.91
C ASP A 240 -17.01 3.54 19.15
N LEU A 241 -16.41 4.53 19.81
CA LEU A 241 -15.36 5.37 19.26
C LEU A 241 -14.37 5.77 20.36
N THR A 242 -13.08 5.65 20.08
CA THR A 242 -12.01 6.30 20.84
C THR A 242 -11.49 7.49 20.05
N PHE A 243 -11.19 8.59 20.73
CA PHE A 243 -10.84 9.85 20.10
C PHE A 243 -9.99 10.74 21.00
N ASP A 244 -9.31 11.69 20.38
CA ASP A 244 -8.66 12.84 21.01
C ASP A 244 -9.20 14.15 20.38
N SER A 245 -8.66 15.29 20.80
CA SER A 245 -9.08 16.60 20.31
C SER A 245 -8.69 16.87 18.83
N GLU A 246 -7.84 16.05 18.23
CA GLU A 246 -7.39 16.16 16.83
C GLU A 246 -8.18 15.24 15.90
N SER A 247 -8.99 14.37 16.47
CA SER A 247 -9.83 13.45 15.71
C SER A 247 -10.90 14.20 14.89
N THR A 248 -11.14 13.77 13.66
CA THR A 248 -12.09 14.41 12.74
C THR A 248 -13.22 13.48 12.28
N SER A 249 -13.09 12.20 12.55
CA SER A 249 -14.06 11.17 12.16
C SER A 249 -14.82 10.66 13.39
N PRO A 250 -16.10 10.35 13.27
CA PRO A 250 -16.96 10.42 12.07
C PRO A 250 -17.41 11.83 11.70
N ASN A 251 -17.29 12.81 12.61
CA ASN A 251 -17.66 14.20 12.41
C ASN A 251 -16.95 15.11 13.41
N GLU A 252 -16.38 16.21 12.96
CA GLU A 252 -15.58 17.14 13.79
C GLU A 252 -16.42 17.80 14.90
N ASP A 253 -17.67 18.18 14.61
CA ASP A 253 -18.53 18.83 15.61
C ASP A 253 -18.94 17.85 16.71
N LEU A 254 -19.14 16.56 16.37
CA LEU A 254 -19.39 15.51 17.37
C LEU A 254 -18.17 15.33 18.28
N ILE A 255 -16.98 15.25 17.69
CA ILE A 255 -15.72 15.12 18.44
C ILE A 255 -15.55 16.31 19.40
N ALA A 256 -15.70 17.54 18.90
CA ALA A 256 -15.57 18.75 19.70
C ALA A 256 -16.60 18.80 20.86
N ALA A 257 -17.84 18.41 20.59
CA ALA A 257 -18.88 18.34 21.63
C ALA A 257 -18.58 17.28 22.67
N ALA A 258 -18.14 16.10 22.25
CA ALA A 258 -17.77 15.00 23.17
C ALA A 258 -16.49 15.32 23.96
N ASP A 259 -15.51 16.02 23.34
CA ASP A 259 -14.29 16.44 24.04
C ASP A 259 -14.55 17.46 25.14
N ALA A 260 -15.57 18.29 24.99
CA ALA A 260 -16.00 19.27 25.99
C ALA A 260 -16.74 18.68 27.19
N LEU A 261 -17.15 17.40 27.15
CA LEU A 261 -17.81 16.72 28.27
C LEU A 261 -16.81 16.46 29.40
N GLU A 262 -17.29 16.67 30.66
CA GLU A 262 -16.43 16.65 31.85
C GLU A 262 -16.54 15.36 32.67
N SER A 263 -17.61 14.56 32.45
CA SER A 263 -17.87 13.36 33.24
C SER A 263 -18.28 12.17 32.36
N GLU A 264 -17.88 10.98 32.77
CA GLU A 264 -18.38 9.75 32.18
C GLU A 264 -19.88 9.62 32.35
N GLY A 265 -20.57 9.29 31.28
CA GLY A 265 -22.05 9.26 31.24
C GLY A 265 -22.69 10.54 30.71
N ASP A 266 -21.94 11.67 30.62
CA ASP A 266 -22.46 12.90 30.04
C ASP A 266 -22.78 12.66 28.54
N VAL A 267 -23.82 13.37 28.07
CA VAL A 267 -24.36 13.26 26.71
C VAL A 267 -24.18 14.59 25.97
N THR A 268 -23.82 14.55 24.68
CA THR A 268 -23.77 15.77 23.88
C THR A 268 -25.17 16.33 23.63
N ASP A 269 -25.24 17.61 23.30
CA ASP A 269 -26.38 18.12 22.54
C ASP A 269 -26.51 17.42 21.20
N LEU A 270 -27.64 17.57 20.51
CA LEU A 270 -27.82 17.05 19.16
C LEU A 270 -26.90 17.80 18.21
N ILE A 271 -26.08 17.05 17.46
CA ILE A 271 -25.16 17.59 16.43
C ILE A 271 -25.82 17.41 15.08
N GLU A 272 -26.45 18.48 14.59
CA GLU A 272 -27.13 18.47 13.29
C GLU A 272 -26.14 18.75 12.16
N THR A 273 -26.15 17.90 11.13
CA THR A 273 -25.36 18.01 9.91
C THR A 273 -26.28 17.96 8.67
N ASP A 274 -25.74 18.23 7.50
CA ASP A 274 -26.49 18.07 6.25
C ASP A 274 -26.94 16.63 5.99
N GLY A 275 -26.20 15.64 6.51
CA GLY A 275 -26.47 14.22 6.29
C GLY A 275 -27.30 13.55 7.38
N GLY A 276 -27.48 14.16 8.56
CA GLY A 276 -28.16 13.55 9.70
C GLY A 276 -27.81 14.19 11.03
N ILE A 277 -28.14 13.48 12.11
CA ILE A 277 -27.96 13.96 13.49
C ILE A 277 -27.10 12.97 14.25
N TYR A 278 -26.11 13.45 14.98
CA TYR A 278 -25.32 12.67 15.92
C TYR A 278 -25.73 12.98 17.36
N VAL A 279 -25.70 11.94 18.20
CA VAL A 279 -25.79 12.04 19.66
C VAL A 279 -24.68 11.18 20.25
N GLY A 280 -23.84 11.73 21.07
CA GLY A 280 -22.71 11.05 21.72
C GLY A 280 -22.86 10.96 23.23
N GLN A 281 -22.42 9.86 23.82
CA GLN A 281 -22.27 9.71 25.29
C GLN A 281 -20.82 9.41 25.60
N LEU A 282 -20.18 10.21 26.45
CA LEU A 282 -18.84 9.96 26.94
C LEU A 282 -18.82 8.71 27.82
N THR A 283 -18.05 7.71 27.47
CA THR A 283 -17.94 6.46 28.23
C THR A 283 -16.66 6.38 29.05
N SER A 284 -15.58 7.07 28.61
CA SER A 284 -14.34 7.20 29.38
C SER A 284 -13.66 8.52 29.13
N LEU A 285 -13.18 9.17 30.19
CA LEU A 285 -12.33 10.36 30.13
C LEU A 285 -10.87 10.01 29.75
N LEU A 286 -10.47 8.76 29.99
CA LEU A 286 -9.17 8.22 29.60
C LEU A 286 -9.29 6.72 29.37
N ASP A 287 -9.40 6.33 28.11
CA ASP A 287 -9.35 4.94 27.70
C ASP A 287 -7.89 4.46 27.71
N ARG A 288 -7.57 3.55 28.64
CA ARG A 288 -6.19 3.07 28.82
C ARG A 288 -5.67 2.28 27.64
N ASP A 289 -6.49 1.40 27.12
CA ASP A 289 -6.08 0.51 26.03
C ASP A 289 -5.84 1.32 24.75
N ALA A 290 -6.73 2.27 24.45
CA ALA A 290 -6.56 3.18 23.32
C ALA A 290 -5.38 4.14 23.51
N THR A 291 -5.17 4.67 24.72
CA THR A 291 -4.02 5.52 25.04
C THR A 291 -2.70 4.77 24.86
N ASP A 292 -2.61 3.52 25.31
CA ASP A 292 -1.39 2.72 25.16
C ASP A 292 -1.12 2.38 23.66
N GLN A 293 -2.17 2.12 22.87
CA GLN A 293 -2.05 1.96 21.41
C GLN A 293 -1.61 3.26 20.73
N LYS A 294 -2.13 4.41 21.14
CA LYS A 294 -1.72 5.72 20.60
C LYS A 294 -0.27 6.01 20.90
N LYS A 295 0.26 5.62 22.08
CA LYS A 295 1.70 5.74 22.38
C LYS A 295 2.57 4.94 21.42
N GLU A 296 2.17 3.70 21.13
CA GLU A 296 2.88 2.88 20.13
C GLU A 296 2.85 3.52 18.74
N SER A 297 1.70 4.10 18.36
CA SER A 297 1.53 4.81 17.10
C SER A 297 2.42 6.06 17.01
N ILE A 298 2.47 6.88 18.07
CA ILE A 298 3.33 8.08 18.14
C ILE A 298 4.81 7.70 17.99
N VAL A 299 5.26 6.64 18.66
CA VAL A 299 6.64 6.17 18.52
C VAL A 299 6.93 5.73 17.07
N GLU A 300 6.00 5.01 16.45
CA GLU A 300 6.19 4.57 15.05
C GLU A 300 6.17 5.75 14.07
N GLU A 301 5.33 6.74 14.30
CA GLU A 301 5.31 8.01 13.55
C GLU A 301 6.65 8.75 13.66
N ARG A 302 7.20 8.91 14.86
CA ARG A 302 8.52 9.51 15.07
C ARG A 302 9.63 8.74 14.35
N ARG A 303 9.54 7.40 14.32
CA ARG A 303 10.48 6.54 13.59
C ARG A 303 10.38 6.74 12.08
N GLN A 304 9.16 6.89 11.57
CA GLN A 304 8.94 7.17 10.15
C GLN A 304 9.44 8.57 9.79
N GLU A 305 9.11 9.59 10.58
CA GLU A 305 9.58 10.95 10.37
C GLU A 305 11.12 11.04 10.36
N GLN A 306 11.77 10.30 11.25
CA GLN A 306 13.23 10.25 11.25
C GLN A 306 13.80 9.60 10.00
N TYR A 307 13.20 8.48 9.56
CA TYR A 307 13.58 7.81 8.32
C TYR A 307 13.45 8.74 7.11
N ASP A 308 12.31 9.41 7.00
CA ASP A 308 12.03 10.33 5.89
C ASP A 308 12.95 11.57 5.93
N SER A 309 13.19 12.12 7.12
CA SER A 309 14.10 13.24 7.31
C SER A 309 15.54 12.93 6.90
N LEU A 310 16.03 11.73 7.22
CA LEU A 310 17.36 11.28 6.80
C LEU A 310 17.45 11.14 5.27
N LEU A 311 16.43 10.57 4.62
CA LEU A 311 16.40 10.48 3.17
C LEU A 311 16.34 11.86 2.51
N GLU A 312 15.55 12.79 3.06
CA GLU A 312 15.46 14.16 2.56
C GLU A 312 16.80 14.88 2.71
N GLU A 313 17.47 14.76 3.87
CA GLU A 313 18.80 15.32 4.11
C GLU A 313 19.81 14.79 3.08
N TRP A 314 19.91 13.48 2.92
CA TRP A 314 20.84 12.86 1.98
C TRP A 314 20.55 13.24 0.53
N ARG A 315 19.27 13.33 0.16
CA ARG A 315 18.87 13.77 -1.18
C ARG A 315 19.24 15.23 -1.45
N ASN A 316 19.10 16.11 -0.44
CA ASN A 316 19.45 17.51 -0.56
C ASN A 316 20.98 17.76 -0.64
N ASP A 317 21.76 16.87 -0.02
CA ASP A 317 23.22 16.97 0.00
C ASP A 317 23.90 16.25 -1.16
N THR A 318 23.14 15.52 -2.00
CA THR A 318 23.65 14.73 -3.11
C THR A 318 23.18 15.27 -4.45
N ASP A 319 24.10 15.46 -5.40
CA ASP A 319 23.73 15.78 -6.79
C ASP A 319 23.08 14.56 -7.45
N ILE A 320 21.83 14.71 -7.87
CA ILE A 320 21.06 13.66 -8.57
C ILE A 320 20.66 14.16 -9.95
N GLU A 321 21.05 13.43 -10.99
CA GLU A 321 20.70 13.75 -12.38
C GLU A 321 20.01 12.54 -13.02
N VAL A 322 18.82 12.77 -13.64
CA VAL A 322 18.09 11.74 -14.40
C VAL A 322 18.27 11.97 -15.90
N HIS A 323 18.65 10.93 -16.63
CA HIS A 323 18.79 10.95 -18.07
C HIS A 323 17.51 10.45 -18.75
N GLU A 324 16.48 11.30 -18.82
CA GLU A 324 15.15 11.00 -19.29
C GLU A 324 15.13 10.24 -20.63
N ARG A 325 16.01 10.61 -21.58
CA ARG A 325 16.10 9.93 -22.89
C ARG A 325 16.52 8.47 -22.82
N VAL A 326 17.23 8.11 -21.76
CA VAL A 326 17.65 6.72 -21.50
C VAL A 326 16.54 6.00 -20.76
N TRP A 327 15.96 6.64 -19.75
CA TRP A 327 14.87 6.09 -18.95
C TRP A 327 13.63 5.81 -19.79
N ASN A 328 13.25 6.69 -20.71
CA ASN A 328 12.11 6.54 -21.60
C ASN A 328 12.24 5.41 -22.64
N LYS A 329 13.35 4.66 -22.66
CA LYS A 329 13.44 3.39 -23.40
C LYS A 329 12.76 2.22 -22.68
N VAL A 330 12.49 2.38 -21.39
CA VAL A 330 11.63 1.48 -20.61
C VAL A 330 10.21 1.92 -20.86
N ASP A 331 9.47 1.15 -21.64
CA ASP A 331 8.12 1.45 -22.10
C ASP A 331 7.22 0.25 -21.75
N PHE A 332 6.21 0.46 -20.94
CA PHE A 332 5.30 -0.58 -20.46
C PHE A 332 4.17 -0.87 -21.45
N GLU A 333 3.84 0.11 -22.30
CA GLU A 333 2.80 -0.05 -23.32
C GLU A 333 3.27 -0.96 -24.45
N ASP A 334 4.53 -0.78 -24.89
CA ASP A 334 5.09 -1.55 -26.02
C ASP A 334 5.44 -3.00 -25.66
N THR A 335 5.59 -3.31 -24.38
CA THR A 335 6.07 -4.62 -23.92
C THR A 335 5.36 -5.05 -22.64
N GLY A 336 4.50 -6.04 -22.72
CA GLY A 336 3.86 -6.68 -21.56
C GLY A 336 4.80 -7.66 -20.87
N VAL A 337 4.71 -7.74 -19.55
CA VAL A 337 5.46 -8.68 -18.70
C VAL A 337 4.51 -9.38 -17.75
N THR A 338 4.50 -10.71 -17.76
CA THR A 338 3.64 -11.49 -16.86
C THR A 338 4.49 -12.48 -16.06
N ILE A 339 4.22 -12.53 -14.75
CA ILE A 339 4.82 -13.51 -13.85
C ILE A 339 4.16 -14.87 -14.08
N ILE A 340 4.96 -15.93 -14.30
CA ILE A 340 4.44 -17.28 -14.42
C ILE A 340 4.04 -17.76 -13.04
N THR A 341 2.74 -17.96 -12.85
CA THR A 341 2.17 -18.58 -11.64
C THR A 341 1.77 -20.02 -11.95
N SER A 342 1.59 -20.85 -10.92
CA SER A 342 1.13 -22.24 -11.10
C SER A 342 -0.22 -22.36 -11.82
N GLU A 343 -1.03 -21.29 -11.83
CA GLU A 343 -2.30 -21.23 -12.57
C GLU A 343 -2.11 -20.93 -14.06
N THR A 344 -1.06 -20.16 -14.43
CA THR A 344 -0.78 -19.84 -15.83
C THR A 344 -0.16 -21.03 -16.59
N ASP A 345 0.52 -21.94 -15.91
CA ASP A 345 1.16 -23.12 -16.52
C ASP A 345 0.11 -24.17 -16.99
N GLU A 346 -1.05 -24.27 -16.31
CA GLU A 346 -2.14 -25.17 -16.70
C GLU A 346 -2.89 -24.69 -17.97
N THR A 347 -2.96 -23.40 -18.23
CA THR A 347 -3.64 -22.85 -19.43
C THR A 347 -2.78 -22.85 -20.69
N ALA A 348 -1.46 -22.88 -20.56
CA ALA A 348 -0.54 -22.92 -21.71
C ALA A 348 -0.43 -24.32 -22.37
N THR A 349 -0.82 -25.38 -21.65
CA THR A 349 -0.73 -26.76 -22.15
C THR A 349 -1.98 -27.26 -22.90
N ASP A 350 -3.11 -26.53 -22.87
CA ASP A 350 -4.37 -26.97 -23.52
C ASP A 350 -4.68 -26.30 -24.87
N GLY A 351 -3.75 -25.54 -25.43
CA GLY A 351 -3.88 -24.82 -26.70
C GLY A 351 -3.33 -25.54 -27.94
N GLY A 352 -2.93 -26.81 -27.86
CA GLY A 352 -2.26 -27.52 -28.95
C GLY A 352 -2.84 -28.89 -29.29
N GLY A 353 -3.86 -28.93 -30.13
CA GLY A 353 -4.11 -30.18 -30.83
C GLY A 353 -5.55 -30.58 -31.01
N SER A 354 -6.18 -30.14 -32.04
CA SER A 354 -6.96 -31.02 -32.90
C SER A 354 -7.32 -30.37 -34.20
N SER A 355 -6.64 -30.75 -35.20
CA SER A 355 -7.19 -30.74 -36.56
C SER A 355 -7.17 -32.17 -37.07
N ASP A 356 -8.31 -32.55 -37.56
CA ASP A 356 -8.49 -33.42 -38.72
C ASP A 356 -8.45 -34.92 -38.50
N THR A 357 -9.56 -35.51 -38.72
CA THR A 357 -9.76 -36.44 -39.88
C THR A 357 -11.24 -36.77 -40.06
N SER A 358 -11.69 -36.39 -41.23
CA SER A 358 -12.89 -36.83 -41.92
C SER A 358 -12.81 -38.28 -42.39
N GLU A 359 -13.98 -38.83 -42.72
CA GLU A 359 -14.28 -39.98 -43.60
C GLU A 359 -14.16 -41.36 -42.93
N ASP A 360 -15.07 -42.26 -43.08
CA ASP A 360 -15.82 -42.72 -44.24
C ASP A 360 -16.93 -43.70 -43.84
N SER A 361 -18.00 -43.60 -44.55
CA SER A 361 -19.01 -44.57 -44.93
C SER A 361 -18.93 -46.05 -44.47
N GLY A 362 -20.08 -46.63 -44.24
CA GLY A 362 -20.27 -48.06 -44.37
C GLY A 362 -21.58 -48.58 -43.90
N ALA A 363 -22.45 -48.76 -44.81
CA ALA A 363 -23.80 -49.35 -44.72
C ALA A 363 -23.79 -50.83 -44.35
N ALA A 364 -25.02 -51.30 -44.07
CA ALA A 364 -25.53 -52.64 -44.09
C ALA A 364 -25.46 -53.46 -42.78
N GLU A 365 -26.47 -53.88 -42.19
CA GLU A 365 -27.72 -54.60 -42.45
C GLU A 365 -28.66 -54.43 -41.27
#